data_c86f3ab4eb96482e1129fcbafe742214
#
_entry.id   c86f3ab4eb96482e1129fcbafe742214
#
_cell.length_a   1.000
_cell.length_b   1.000
_cell.length_c   1.000
_cell.angle_alpha   90.00
_cell.angle_beta   90.00
_cell.angle_gamma   90.00
#
_symmetry.space_group_name_H-M   'P 1'
#
loop_
_entity.id
_entity.type
_entity.pdbx_description
1 polymer ?
#
loop_
_entity_poly.entity_id
_entity_poly.type
_entity_poly.pdbx_seq_one_letter_code
_entity_poly.pdbx_strand_id
1 'polypeptide(L)'
;MSNNSFPHEAFDDLLAANAEYQKNFKYSELTGSAAKGLAIVTCMDSRINPLSVIGMKSGDVKILRNAGARVTEDVLRTLVLATYLLNVNRILVMPHTDCKMAENDEADFHKLIDEQYGVNTSSLEFRTSRDQRGSLAIDLNRIR
;
A
#
# COMPACT_ATOMS: atom_id res chain seq x y z
N MET A 1 13.31 -23.47 -23.26
CA MET A 1 13.38 -21.98 -23.17
C MET A 1 12.03 -21.50 -22.69
N SER A 2 11.95 -20.93 -21.52
CA SER A 2 10.72 -20.30 -21.03
C SER A 2 10.40 -19.12 -21.96
N ASN A 3 9.25 -19.18 -22.59
CA ASN A 3 8.75 -18.09 -23.42
C ASN A 3 8.45 -16.90 -22.46
N ASN A 4 9.38 -15.96 -22.36
CA ASN A 4 9.29 -14.83 -21.44
C ASN A 4 8.45 -13.69 -22.06
N SER A 5 7.41 -14.04 -22.81
CA SER A 5 6.47 -13.07 -23.36
C SER A 5 5.48 -12.65 -22.30
N PHE A 6 5.09 -11.38 -22.34
CA PHE A 6 4.04 -10.84 -21.47
C PHE A 6 2.73 -11.64 -21.67
N PRO A 7 2.05 -12.06 -20.59
CA PRO A 7 0.84 -12.89 -20.67
C PRO A 7 -0.39 -12.07 -21.09
N HIS A 8 -0.48 -11.72 -22.37
CA HIS A 8 -1.51 -10.83 -22.92
C HIS A 8 -2.94 -11.26 -22.56
N GLU A 9 -3.26 -12.55 -22.70
CA GLU A 9 -4.62 -13.03 -22.41
C GLU A 9 -5.11 -12.71 -20.99
N ALA A 10 -4.19 -12.74 -20.03
CA ALA A 10 -4.53 -12.45 -18.62
C ALA A 10 -4.71 -10.95 -18.32
N PHE A 11 -4.28 -10.06 -19.23
CA PHE A 11 -4.21 -8.63 -19.00
C PHE A 11 -4.74 -7.78 -20.17
N ASP A 12 -5.51 -8.36 -21.09
CA ASP A 12 -6.01 -7.62 -22.26
C ASP A 12 -6.88 -6.42 -21.90
N ASP A 13 -7.70 -6.54 -20.87
CA ASP A 13 -8.52 -5.46 -20.34
C ASP A 13 -7.66 -4.28 -19.85
N LEU A 14 -6.59 -4.58 -19.14
CA LEU A 14 -5.65 -3.57 -18.64
C LEU A 14 -4.87 -2.91 -19.77
N LEU A 15 -4.45 -3.68 -20.77
CA LEU A 15 -3.70 -3.16 -21.91
C LEU A 15 -4.55 -2.19 -22.74
N ALA A 16 -5.83 -2.50 -22.96
CA ALA A 16 -6.75 -1.62 -23.66
C ALA A 16 -6.98 -0.31 -22.88
N ALA A 17 -7.21 -0.40 -21.57
CA ALA A 17 -7.36 0.77 -20.71
C ALA A 17 -6.08 1.62 -20.65
N ASN A 18 -4.90 0.98 -20.59
CA ASN A 18 -3.62 1.67 -20.59
C ASN A 18 -3.35 2.40 -21.91
N ALA A 19 -3.71 1.83 -23.04
CA ALA A 19 -3.58 2.50 -24.33
C ALA A 19 -4.40 3.80 -24.38
N GLU A 20 -5.60 3.80 -23.82
CA GLU A 20 -6.43 5.00 -23.71
C GLU A 20 -5.85 6.01 -22.72
N TYR A 21 -5.33 5.55 -21.58
CA TYR A 21 -4.66 6.40 -20.60
C TYR A 21 -3.44 7.13 -21.24
N GLN A 22 -2.65 6.43 -22.04
CA GLN A 22 -1.48 7.01 -22.72
C GLN A 22 -1.87 8.11 -23.68
N LYS A 23 -2.95 7.95 -24.44
CA LYS A 23 -3.45 8.99 -25.37
C LYS A 23 -3.85 10.27 -24.65
N ASN A 24 -4.40 10.14 -23.45
CA ASN A 24 -4.93 11.24 -22.64
C ASN A 24 -3.96 11.67 -21.53
N PHE A 25 -2.72 11.19 -21.55
CA PHE A 25 -1.74 11.50 -20.53
C PHE A 25 -1.41 12.99 -20.48
N LYS A 26 -1.52 13.58 -19.29
CA LYS A 26 -1.39 15.02 -19.07
C LYS A 26 -0.53 15.39 -17.85
N TYR A 27 0.28 14.44 -17.36
CA TYR A 27 1.07 14.60 -16.13
C TYR A 27 2.58 14.74 -16.39
N SER A 28 2.99 15.01 -17.63
CA SER A 28 4.41 15.13 -18.01
C SER A 28 5.17 16.22 -17.25
N GLU A 29 4.47 17.25 -16.78
CA GLU A 29 5.06 18.34 -15.99
C GLU A 29 5.25 18.00 -14.50
N LEU A 30 4.70 16.89 -14.01
CA LEU A 30 4.85 16.48 -12.62
C LEU A 30 6.25 15.90 -12.39
N THR A 31 6.80 16.21 -11.22
CA THR A 31 8.08 15.67 -10.76
C THR A 31 7.87 14.51 -9.77
N GLY A 32 8.95 13.87 -9.36
CA GLY A 32 8.92 12.87 -8.30
C GLY A 32 8.65 13.41 -6.89
N SER A 33 8.67 14.72 -6.70
CA SER A 33 8.41 15.34 -5.39
C SER A 33 6.92 15.37 -5.04
N ALA A 34 6.60 15.26 -3.75
CA ALA A 34 5.24 15.42 -3.27
C ALA A 34 4.90 16.92 -3.18
N ALA A 35 4.03 17.42 -4.06
CA ALA A 35 3.70 18.85 -4.13
C ALA A 35 3.08 19.39 -2.83
N LYS A 36 2.33 18.56 -2.10
CA LYS A 36 1.71 18.92 -0.81
C LYS A 36 2.53 18.45 0.43
N GLY A 37 3.73 17.95 0.21
CA GLY A 37 4.63 17.55 1.29
C GLY A 37 4.11 16.39 2.14
N LEU A 38 3.18 15.58 1.64
CA LEU A 38 2.49 14.54 2.38
C LEU A 38 2.88 13.15 1.88
N ALA A 39 3.08 12.23 2.81
CA ALA A 39 3.02 10.80 2.56
C ALA A 39 1.88 10.17 3.36
N ILE A 40 1.14 9.26 2.74
CA ILE A 40 0.09 8.48 3.40
C ILE A 40 0.47 7.01 3.39
N VAL A 41 0.30 6.35 4.53
CA VAL A 41 0.38 4.91 4.68
C VAL A 41 -1.03 4.40 4.95
N THR A 42 -1.59 3.61 4.05
CA THR A 42 -2.96 3.10 4.18
C THR A 42 -3.06 1.64 3.77
N CYS A 43 -4.25 1.08 3.90
CA CYS A 43 -4.50 -0.32 3.56
C CYS A 43 -4.61 -0.52 2.04
N MET A 44 -4.29 -1.75 1.61
CA MET A 44 -4.49 -2.20 0.23
C MET A 44 -5.97 -2.42 -0.13
N ASP A 45 -6.89 -2.25 0.81
CA ASP A 45 -8.32 -2.48 0.61
C ASP A 45 -8.84 -1.74 -0.62
N SER A 46 -9.38 -2.50 -1.58
CA SER A 46 -9.80 -1.97 -2.88
C SER A 46 -10.96 -0.99 -2.82
N ARG A 47 -11.67 -0.93 -1.68
CA ARG A 47 -12.75 0.05 -1.45
C ARG A 47 -12.22 1.45 -1.17
N ILE A 48 -10.95 1.58 -0.83
CA ILE A 48 -10.32 2.87 -0.49
C ILE A 48 -9.64 3.44 -1.73
N ASN A 49 -10.05 4.63 -2.14
CA ASN A 49 -9.27 5.47 -3.06
C ASN A 49 -8.55 6.54 -2.24
N PRO A 50 -7.24 6.40 -1.98
CA PRO A 50 -6.54 7.27 -1.04
C PRO A 50 -6.57 8.74 -1.43
N LEU A 51 -6.43 9.06 -2.70
CA LEU A 51 -6.48 10.45 -3.17
C LEU A 51 -7.84 11.09 -2.91
N SER A 52 -8.92 10.36 -3.20
CA SER A 52 -10.29 10.87 -2.97
C SER A 52 -10.58 11.10 -1.49
N VAL A 53 -10.14 10.19 -0.62
CA VAL A 53 -10.38 10.27 0.83
C VAL A 53 -9.80 11.57 1.43
N ILE A 54 -8.65 11.99 0.95
CA ILE A 54 -7.94 13.16 1.49
C ILE A 54 -8.02 14.40 0.59
N GLY A 55 -8.81 14.34 -0.48
CA GLY A 55 -9.02 15.48 -1.38
C GLY A 55 -7.78 15.92 -2.14
N MET A 56 -6.92 14.98 -2.50
CA MET A 56 -5.67 15.22 -3.22
C MET A 56 -5.76 14.71 -4.66
N LYS A 57 -4.80 15.11 -5.47
CA LYS A 57 -4.67 14.69 -6.87
C LYS A 57 -3.28 14.16 -7.18
N SER A 58 -3.11 13.58 -8.37
CA SER A 58 -1.82 13.07 -8.84
C SER A 58 -0.71 14.13 -8.69
N GLY A 59 0.43 13.74 -8.13
CA GLY A 59 1.57 14.61 -7.85
C GLY A 59 1.58 15.24 -6.46
N ASP A 60 0.47 15.26 -5.73
CA ASP A 60 0.37 15.94 -4.43
C ASP A 60 1.02 15.15 -3.29
N VAL A 61 0.90 13.83 -3.30
CA VAL A 61 1.16 12.97 -2.15
C VAL A 61 1.86 11.67 -2.55
N LYS A 62 2.72 11.16 -1.68
CA LYS A 62 3.26 9.80 -1.76
C LYS A 62 2.28 8.83 -1.12
N ILE A 63 1.95 7.75 -1.83
CA ILE A 63 0.99 6.76 -1.35
C ILE A 63 1.69 5.42 -1.16
N LEU A 64 1.69 4.92 0.09
CA LEU A 64 2.19 3.62 0.47
C LEU A 64 1.02 2.76 0.93
N ARG A 65 0.91 1.54 0.42
CA ARG A 65 -0.19 0.63 0.76
C ARG A 65 0.33 -0.76 1.07
N ASN A 66 -0.24 -1.36 2.11
CA ASN A 66 -0.02 -2.77 2.43
C ASN A 66 -1.25 -3.36 3.16
N ALA A 67 -1.15 -4.60 3.61
CA ALA A 67 -2.18 -5.20 4.42
C ALA A 67 -2.24 -4.54 5.80
N GLY A 68 -3.32 -3.81 6.07
CA GLY A 68 -3.61 -3.23 7.37
C GLY A 68 -2.96 -1.88 7.67
N ALA A 69 -2.40 -1.20 6.68
CA ALA A 69 -1.74 0.11 6.88
C ALA A 69 -0.60 0.06 7.91
N ARG A 70 0.20 -1.03 7.91
CA ARG A 70 1.26 -1.25 8.90
C ARG A 70 2.58 -0.63 8.47
N VAL A 71 3.29 -0.06 9.43
CA VAL A 71 4.64 0.49 9.21
C VAL A 71 5.67 -0.61 9.35
N THR A 72 5.94 -1.28 8.24
CA THR A 72 6.95 -2.34 8.11
C THR A 72 8.33 -1.76 7.81
N GLU A 73 9.35 -2.61 7.77
CA GLU A 73 10.71 -2.19 7.37
C GLU A 73 10.73 -1.55 5.97
N ASP A 74 9.95 -2.12 5.04
CA ASP A 74 9.84 -1.57 3.69
C ASP A 74 9.16 -0.19 3.67
N VAL A 75 8.13 0.00 4.48
CA VAL A 75 7.48 1.31 4.65
C VAL A 75 8.45 2.31 5.27
N LEU A 76 9.21 1.92 6.29
CA LEU A 76 10.21 2.80 6.93
C LEU A 76 11.26 3.29 5.94
N ARG A 77 11.90 2.40 5.16
CA ARG A 77 12.90 2.81 4.17
C ARG A 77 12.29 3.74 3.12
N THR A 78 11.04 3.49 2.73
CA THR A 78 10.32 4.31 1.74
C THR A 78 10.00 5.69 2.31
N LEU A 79 9.58 5.78 3.56
CA LEU A 79 9.32 7.05 4.24
C LEU A 79 10.60 7.88 4.44
N VAL A 80 11.73 7.22 4.73
CA VAL A 80 13.04 7.90 4.81
C VAL A 80 13.38 8.54 3.48
N LEU A 81 13.27 7.79 2.37
CA LEU A 81 13.50 8.31 1.04
C LEU A 81 12.56 9.49 0.71
N ALA A 82 11.29 9.32 1.01
CA ALA A 82 10.26 10.33 0.77
C ALA A 82 10.54 11.63 1.55
N THR A 83 10.93 11.51 2.81
CA THR A 83 11.20 12.63 3.70
C THR A 83 12.45 13.42 3.28
N TYR A 84 13.53 12.72 3.01
CA TYR A 84 14.82 13.39 2.77
C TYR A 84 15.07 13.77 1.32
N LEU A 85 14.44 13.08 0.37
CA LEU A 85 14.72 13.29 -1.06
C LEU A 85 13.51 13.71 -1.90
N LEU A 86 12.27 13.54 -1.42
CA LEU A 86 11.06 13.72 -2.23
C LEU A 86 10.04 14.72 -1.64
N ASN A 87 10.53 15.65 -0.83
CA ASN A 87 9.76 16.78 -0.29
C ASN A 87 8.63 16.41 0.69
N VAL A 88 8.69 15.25 1.35
CA VAL A 88 7.70 14.91 2.38
C VAL A 88 8.12 15.49 3.73
N ASN A 89 7.21 16.22 4.38
CA ASN A 89 7.40 16.82 5.70
C ASN A 89 6.30 16.49 6.69
N ARG A 90 5.29 15.72 6.26
CA ARG A 90 4.21 15.21 7.11
C ARG A 90 3.78 13.82 6.64
N ILE A 91 3.48 12.96 7.59
CA ILE A 91 3.11 11.57 7.35
C ILE A 91 1.78 11.28 8.02
N LEU A 92 0.84 10.72 7.26
CA LEU A 92 -0.44 10.25 7.74
C LEU A 92 -0.45 8.72 7.68
N VAL A 93 -0.69 8.05 8.80
CA VAL A 93 -0.96 6.61 8.84
C VAL A 93 -2.45 6.42 9.06
N MET A 94 -3.13 5.81 8.08
CA MET A 94 -4.59 5.74 8.02
C MET A 94 -5.07 4.29 7.90
N PRO A 95 -5.27 3.58 9.02
CA PRO A 95 -6.05 2.34 9.03
C PRO A 95 -7.54 2.63 8.79
N HIS A 96 -8.34 1.59 8.60
CA HIS A 96 -9.76 1.73 8.30
C HIS A 96 -10.61 0.69 9.05
N THR A 97 -11.91 0.93 9.09
CA THR A 97 -12.88 -0.02 9.64
C THR A 97 -13.07 -1.23 8.71
N ASP A 98 -13.53 -2.35 9.25
CA ASP A 98 -13.77 -3.58 8.51
C ASP A 98 -12.53 -4.07 7.73
N CYS A 99 -11.38 -3.98 8.36
CA CYS A 99 -10.11 -4.42 7.78
C CYS A 99 -9.88 -5.91 8.03
N LYS A 100 -9.52 -6.65 7.00
CA LYS A 100 -9.20 -8.08 7.10
C LYS A 100 -8.13 -8.37 8.17
N MET A 101 -7.13 -7.50 8.29
CA MET A 101 -6.04 -7.64 9.24
C MET A 101 -6.44 -7.42 10.71
N ALA A 102 -7.65 -6.90 10.95
CA ALA A 102 -8.22 -6.73 12.29
C ALA A 102 -9.15 -7.88 12.72
N GLU A 103 -9.46 -8.82 11.83
CA GLU A 103 -10.40 -9.93 12.11
C GLU A 103 -9.80 -11.01 12.98
N ASN A 104 -8.53 -11.35 12.77
CA ASN A 104 -7.86 -12.47 13.41
C ASN A 104 -6.47 -12.07 13.89
N ASP A 105 -5.89 -12.87 14.78
CA ASP A 105 -4.50 -12.72 15.14
C ASP A 105 -3.55 -13.42 14.15
N GLU A 106 -2.25 -13.29 14.38
CA GLU A 106 -1.21 -13.80 13.48
C GLU A 106 -1.31 -15.33 13.30
N ALA A 107 -1.48 -16.07 14.38
CA ALA A 107 -1.55 -17.53 14.34
C ALA A 107 -2.78 -18.03 13.57
N ASP A 108 -3.91 -17.35 13.71
CA ASP A 108 -5.15 -17.71 13.01
C ASP A 108 -5.02 -17.56 11.50
N PHE A 109 -4.35 -16.52 11.01
CA PHE A 109 -4.12 -16.35 9.57
C PHE A 109 -3.24 -17.46 9.00
N HIS A 110 -2.16 -17.81 9.67
CA HIS A 110 -1.29 -18.92 9.24
C HIS A 110 -2.06 -20.23 9.17
N LYS A 111 -2.85 -20.50 10.18
CA LYS A 111 -3.68 -21.72 10.27
C LYS A 111 -4.74 -21.77 9.16
N LEU A 112 -5.47 -20.68 8.93
CA LEU A 112 -6.51 -20.61 7.90
C LEU A 112 -5.94 -20.87 6.50
N ILE A 113 -4.79 -20.31 6.19
CA ILE A 113 -4.16 -20.50 4.88
C ILE A 113 -3.68 -21.95 4.71
N ASP A 114 -3.07 -22.52 5.75
CA ASP A 114 -2.62 -23.91 5.71
C ASP A 114 -3.80 -24.87 5.57
N GLU A 115 -4.85 -24.71 6.38
CA GLU A 115 -6.03 -25.57 6.34
C GLU A 115 -6.80 -25.51 5.00
N GLN A 116 -6.91 -24.32 4.40
CA GLN A 116 -7.66 -24.14 3.16
C GLN A 116 -6.87 -24.48 1.89
N TYR A 117 -5.58 -24.24 1.88
CA TYR A 117 -4.76 -24.30 0.67
C TYR A 117 -3.52 -25.17 0.80
N GLY A 118 -3.19 -25.70 1.96
CA GLY A 118 -1.98 -26.48 2.20
C GLY A 118 -0.69 -25.67 2.04
N VAL A 119 -0.76 -24.37 2.30
CA VAL A 119 0.39 -23.46 2.15
C VAL A 119 0.93 -23.08 3.53
N ASN A 120 2.19 -23.42 3.78
CA ASN A 120 2.89 -23.04 5.00
C ASN A 120 3.45 -21.61 4.88
N THR A 121 2.88 -20.70 5.65
CA THR A 121 3.29 -19.28 5.68
C THR A 121 4.06 -18.90 6.95
N SER A 122 4.54 -19.88 7.73
CA SER A 122 5.19 -19.64 9.04
C SER A 122 6.44 -18.76 8.98
N SER A 123 7.09 -18.67 7.81
CA SER A 123 8.25 -17.78 7.59
C SER A 123 7.88 -16.31 7.36
N LEU A 124 6.60 -16.01 7.20
CA LEU A 124 6.09 -14.65 6.98
C LEU A 124 5.48 -14.08 8.26
N GLU A 125 5.61 -12.79 8.44
CA GLU A 125 4.92 -12.02 9.47
C GLU A 125 3.86 -11.14 8.81
N PHE A 126 2.57 -11.40 9.08
CA PHE A 126 1.47 -10.62 8.52
C PHE A 126 1.28 -9.26 9.21
N ARG A 127 1.74 -9.13 10.46
CA ARG A 127 1.54 -7.94 11.30
C ARG A 127 0.08 -7.56 11.41
N THR A 128 -0.69 -8.48 11.95
CA THR A 128 -2.12 -8.28 12.17
C THR A 128 -2.38 -7.08 13.09
N SER A 129 -3.56 -6.49 12.96
CA SER A 129 -3.95 -5.28 13.69
C SER A 129 -5.28 -5.48 14.42
N ARG A 130 -5.44 -6.60 15.13
CA ARG A 130 -6.65 -6.90 15.88
C ARG A 130 -6.99 -5.80 16.89
N ASP A 131 -5.97 -5.26 17.56
CA ASP A 131 -6.05 -3.99 18.28
C ASP A 131 -5.51 -2.87 17.36
N GLN A 132 -6.38 -2.28 16.53
CA GLN A 132 -5.97 -1.27 15.56
C GLN A 132 -5.37 -0.02 16.22
N ARG A 133 -5.89 0.42 17.35
CA ARG A 133 -5.37 1.60 18.05
C ARG A 133 -3.99 1.34 18.65
N GLY A 134 -3.80 0.18 19.28
CA GLY A 134 -2.50 -0.23 19.81
C GLY A 134 -1.47 -0.42 18.71
N SER A 135 -1.83 -1.06 17.61
CA SER A 135 -0.96 -1.24 16.45
C SER A 135 -0.56 0.10 15.84
N LEU A 136 -1.50 1.03 15.69
CA LEU A 136 -1.22 2.37 15.19
C LEU A 136 -0.26 3.14 16.10
N ALA A 137 -0.45 3.07 17.41
CA ALA A 137 0.45 3.71 18.37
C ALA A 137 1.90 3.18 18.27
N ILE A 138 2.05 1.86 18.14
CA ILE A 138 3.36 1.21 17.93
C ILE A 138 3.99 1.72 16.62
N ASP A 139 3.23 1.72 15.55
CA ASP A 139 3.71 2.12 14.23
C ASP A 139 4.11 3.60 14.17
N LEU A 140 3.34 4.49 14.81
CA LEU A 140 3.70 5.90 14.92
C LEU A 140 4.99 6.13 15.71
N ASN A 141 5.23 5.34 16.75
CA ASN A 141 6.50 5.40 17.50
C ASN A 141 7.70 4.95 16.65
N ARG A 142 7.51 4.07 15.69
CA ARG A 142 8.59 3.66 14.77
C ARG A 142 8.97 4.76 13.78
N ILE A 143 8.06 5.66 13.46
CA ILE A 143 8.29 6.77 12.53
C ILE A 143 8.99 7.94 13.24
N ARG A 144 8.75 8.14 14.52
CA ARG A 144 9.34 9.20 15.35
C ARG A 144 10.78 8.90 15.72
#